data_0b59bd71cadb9a52d1df0233269f91e1
#
_entry.id   0b59bd71cadb9a52d1df0233269f91e1
#
_cell.length_a   1.000
_cell.length_b   1.000
_cell.length_c   1.000
_cell.angle_alpha   90.00
_cell.angle_beta   90.00
_cell.angle_gamma   90.00
#
_symmetry.space_group_name_H-M   'P 1'
#
loop_
_entity.id
_entity.type
_entity.pdbx_description
1 polymer ?
#
loop_
_entity_poly.entity_id
_entity_poly.type
_entity_poly.pdbx_seq_one_letter_code
_entity_poly.pdbx_strand_id
1 'polypeptide(L)'
;MSSDLWHGLRRMRIVISEFISLDGVVQAPGGRDEDRDGGFRHGGWSMRFFDPEVMGAAIDELSRSTDALLFGRRTWQVMAGAWPNRAGDPFADWMNRVQKYVVSDTLSDADATWEPTKIIRGADLAKEVSALRDQPGGYLNIMGSASLVRTLLAADLVDELSLMIEPIVLGGGKRIFPDDDQARAFELTSATTANTGVQVCRYQRAG
;
A
#
# COMPACT_ATOMS: atom_id res chain seq x y z
N MET A 1 -22.95 37.85 -4.28
CA MET A 1 -21.85 37.57 -5.18
C MET A 1 -20.72 36.99 -4.36
N SER A 2 -20.28 35.84 -4.75
CA SER A 2 -19.11 35.08 -4.26
C SER A 2 -19.35 34.10 -3.10
N SER A 3 -20.17 33.07 -3.36
CA SER A 3 -20.30 31.87 -2.47
C SER A 3 -19.68 30.60 -3.09
N ASP A 4 -18.86 30.69 -4.14
CA ASP A 4 -18.47 29.52 -4.96
C ASP A 4 -16.98 29.18 -4.90
N LEU A 5 -16.26 29.56 -3.83
CA LEU A 5 -14.81 29.28 -3.72
C LEU A 5 -14.43 28.25 -2.65
N TRP A 6 -15.41 27.57 -2.04
CA TRP A 6 -15.13 26.46 -1.13
C TRP A 6 -15.60 25.12 -1.74
N HIS A 7 -15.19 24.81 -2.97
CA HIS A 7 -15.15 23.41 -3.39
C HIS A 7 -14.05 22.76 -2.56
N GLY A 8 -14.49 22.11 -1.48
CA GLY A 8 -13.65 21.58 -0.43
C GLY A 8 -12.53 20.73 -1.01
N LEU A 9 -11.31 21.17 -0.83
CA LEU A 9 -10.13 20.34 -0.97
C LEU A 9 -10.37 19.13 -0.06
N ARG A 10 -10.62 17.96 -0.66
CA ARG A 10 -10.80 16.73 0.12
C ARG A 10 -9.50 16.48 0.89
N ARG A 11 -9.63 16.15 2.16
CA ARG A 11 -8.48 15.70 2.96
C ARG A 11 -7.88 14.47 2.32
N MET A 12 -6.56 14.30 2.42
CA MET A 12 -5.88 13.12 1.98
C MET A 12 -6.42 11.89 2.72
N ARG A 13 -6.68 10.80 2.00
CA ARG A 13 -7.17 9.55 2.57
C ARG A 13 -6.04 8.54 2.68
N ILE A 14 -6.03 7.79 3.75
CA ILE A 14 -5.05 6.74 4.01
C ILE A 14 -5.59 5.43 3.44
N VAL A 15 -4.94 4.93 2.38
CA VAL A 15 -5.35 3.72 1.66
C VAL A 15 -4.28 2.65 1.78
N ILE A 16 -4.66 1.44 2.16
CA ILE A 16 -3.81 0.26 2.08
C ILE A 16 -4.10 -0.45 0.77
N SER A 17 -3.08 -0.69 -0.05
CA SER A 17 -3.20 -1.48 -1.28
C SER A 17 -2.27 -2.68 -1.25
N GLU A 18 -2.85 -3.89 -1.33
CA GLU A 18 -2.10 -5.13 -1.17
C GLU A 18 -2.61 -6.23 -2.10
N PHE A 19 -1.66 -7.01 -2.61
CA PHE A 19 -1.91 -8.38 -3.06
C PHE A 19 -1.99 -9.26 -1.82
N ILE A 20 -3.09 -9.97 -1.64
CA ILE A 20 -3.36 -10.71 -0.40
C ILE A 20 -3.92 -12.09 -0.70
N SER A 21 -3.40 -13.11 -0.02
CA SER A 21 -3.94 -14.46 -0.07
C SER A 21 -5.26 -14.60 0.72
N LEU A 22 -6.00 -15.68 0.52
CA LEU A 22 -7.22 -15.98 1.29
C LEU A 22 -6.97 -16.07 2.80
N ASP A 23 -5.77 -16.42 3.23
CA ASP A 23 -5.37 -16.48 4.64
C ASP A 23 -4.63 -15.21 5.12
N GLY A 24 -4.71 -14.11 4.37
CA GLY A 24 -4.26 -12.78 4.78
C GLY A 24 -2.76 -12.52 4.64
N VAL A 25 -2.04 -13.36 3.92
CA VAL A 25 -0.59 -13.20 3.70
C VAL A 25 -0.34 -12.22 2.56
N VAL A 26 0.60 -11.29 2.77
CA VAL A 26 1.06 -10.28 1.80
C VAL A 26 2.57 -10.34 1.55
N GLN A 27 3.27 -11.33 2.12
CA GLN A 27 4.72 -11.44 2.01
C GLN A 27 5.14 -11.84 0.60
N ALA A 28 6.07 -11.08 0.00
CA ALA A 28 6.74 -11.38 -1.27
C ALA A 28 5.80 -11.78 -2.43
N PRO A 29 4.76 -11.00 -2.76
CA PRO A 29 3.82 -11.37 -3.82
C PRO A 29 4.44 -11.34 -5.21
N GLY A 30 5.35 -10.39 -5.49
CA GLY A 30 5.84 -10.08 -6.82
C GLY A 30 7.10 -10.83 -7.25
N GLY A 31 7.99 -11.17 -6.33
CA GLY A 31 9.27 -11.78 -6.63
C GLY A 31 9.62 -12.97 -5.76
N ARG A 32 10.28 -13.98 -6.38
CA ARG A 32 10.70 -15.19 -5.67
C ARG A 32 11.57 -14.90 -4.45
N ASP A 33 12.42 -13.90 -4.56
CA ASP A 33 13.45 -13.55 -3.57
C ASP A 33 13.17 -12.20 -2.89
N GLU A 34 11.96 -11.66 -3.04
CA GLU A 34 11.56 -10.34 -2.56
C GLU A 34 11.61 -10.21 -1.04
N ASP A 35 11.10 -11.20 -0.31
CA ASP A 35 11.18 -11.27 1.15
C ASP A 35 11.19 -12.74 1.63
N ARG A 36 12.36 -13.21 2.02
CA ARG A 36 12.57 -14.59 2.55
C ARG A 36 12.56 -14.69 4.08
N ASP A 37 12.18 -13.66 4.78
CA ASP A 37 12.13 -13.66 6.23
C ASP A 37 11.29 -14.84 6.76
N GLY A 38 11.71 -15.39 7.91
CA GLY A 38 11.03 -16.51 8.51
C GLY A 38 11.08 -17.81 7.68
N GLY A 39 11.95 -17.88 6.66
CA GLY A 39 12.04 -19.05 5.78
C GLY A 39 10.89 -19.15 4.78
N PHE A 40 10.23 -18.05 4.44
CA PHE A 40 9.12 -18.01 3.49
C PHE A 40 9.54 -18.54 2.11
N ARG A 41 8.79 -19.53 1.59
CA ARG A 41 9.16 -20.29 0.38
C ARG A 41 8.32 -19.98 -0.84
N HIS A 42 7.25 -19.18 -0.68
CA HIS A 42 6.24 -18.95 -1.71
C HIS A 42 6.41 -17.63 -2.46
N GLY A 43 7.60 -17.00 -2.42
CA GLY A 43 7.83 -15.73 -3.12
C GLY A 43 7.41 -15.75 -4.59
N GLY A 44 6.79 -14.67 -5.07
CA GLY A 44 6.23 -14.55 -6.43
C GLY A 44 4.89 -15.25 -6.61
N TRP A 45 4.21 -15.59 -5.52
CA TRP A 45 2.96 -16.35 -5.54
C TRP A 45 1.80 -15.66 -6.27
N SER A 46 1.80 -14.33 -6.32
CA SER A 46 0.78 -13.52 -6.97
C SER A 46 0.86 -13.54 -8.50
N MET A 47 2.07 -13.65 -9.05
CA MET A 47 2.30 -13.45 -10.49
C MET A 47 1.48 -14.34 -11.41
N ARG A 48 1.18 -15.57 -10.98
CA ARG A 48 0.36 -16.51 -11.78
C ARG A 48 -1.12 -16.13 -11.86
N PHE A 49 -1.58 -15.23 -10.97
CA PHE A 49 -2.96 -14.78 -10.92
C PHE A 49 -3.14 -13.39 -11.53
N PHE A 50 -2.04 -12.73 -11.93
CA PHE A 50 -2.11 -11.37 -12.44
C PHE A 50 -2.94 -11.29 -13.72
N ASP A 51 -3.98 -10.46 -13.68
CA ASP A 51 -4.87 -10.15 -14.80
C ASP A 51 -4.65 -8.68 -15.19
N PRO A 52 -4.02 -8.41 -16.36
CA PRO A 52 -3.71 -7.03 -16.77
C PRO A 52 -4.96 -6.17 -16.98
N GLU A 53 -6.08 -6.77 -17.39
CA GLU A 53 -7.32 -6.03 -17.67
C GLU A 53 -7.97 -5.54 -16.37
N VAL A 54 -8.20 -6.42 -15.40
CA VAL A 54 -8.91 -6.09 -14.17
C VAL A 54 -7.96 -5.53 -13.11
N MET A 55 -6.87 -6.24 -12.82
CA MET A 55 -5.93 -5.83 -11.78
C MET A 55 -5.10 -4.63 -12.25
N GLY A 56 -4.66 -4.62 -13.52
CA GLY A 56 -3.94 -3.50 -14.11
C GLY A 56 -4.77 -2.22 -14.09
N ALA A 57 -6.04 -2.28 -14.50
CA ALA A 57 -6.94 -1.13 -14.45
C ALA A 57 -7.14 -0.60 -13.02
N ALA A 58 -7.26 -1.48 -12.03
CA ALA A 58 -7.39 -1.08 -10.62
C ALA A 58 -6.12 -0.41 -10.09
N ILE A 59 -4.94 -0.90 -10.46
CA ILE A 59 -3.64 -0.30 -10.13
C ILE A 59 -3.53 1.09 -10.77
N ASP A 60 -3.88 1.22 -12.04
CA ASP A 60 -3.84 2.50 -12.75
C ASP A 60 -4.80 3.53 -12.15
N GLU A 61 -6.01 3.13 -11.79
CA GLU A 61 -6.99 4.01 -11.15
C GLU A 61 -6.49 4.51 -9.79
N LEU A 62 -5.96 3.60 -8.97
CA LEU A 62 -5.41 3.94 -7.66
C LEU A 62 -4.20 4.88 -7.80
N SER A 63 -3.29 4.61 -8.75
CA SER A 63 -2.11 5.43 -8.97
C SER A 63 -2.44 6.86 -9.38
N ARG A 64 -3.48 7.06 -10.20
CA ARG A 64 -3.95 8.41 -10.58
C ARG A 64 -4.47 9.23 -9.40
N SER A 65 -4.98 8.57 -8.38
CA SER A 65 -5.53 9.21 -7.17
C SER A 65 -4.51 9.32 -6.05
N THR A 66 -3.31 8.77 -6.23
CA THR A 66 -2.25 8.71 -5.21
C THR A 66 -1.29 9.89 -5.35
N ASP A 67 -1.23 10.73 -4.33
CA ASP A 67 -0.31 11.87 -4.25
C ASP A 67 1.00 11.50 -3.56
N ALA A 68 0.96 10.49 -2.68
CA ALA A 68 2.15 10.01 -1.98
C ALA A 68 2.07 8.51 -1.66
N LEU A 69 3.23 7.89 -1.53
CA LEU A 69 3.39 6.50 -1.09
C LEU A 69 4.00 6.47 0.30
N LEU A 70 3.59 5.49 1.11
CA LEU A 70 4.20 5.22 2.41
C LEU A 70 4.60 3.75 2.51
N PHE A 71 5.86 3.53 2.86
CA PHE A 71 6.46 2.22 2.94
C PHE A 71 7.10 1.96 4.31
N GLY A 72 7.11 0.71 4.75
CA GLY A 72 8.10 0.26 5.71
C GLY A 72 9.48 0.13 5.04
N ARG A 73 10.56 0.24 5.82
CA ARG A 73 11.94 0.27 5.31
C ARG A 73 12.26 -0.86 4.32
N ARG A 74 11.92 -2.11 4.64
CA ARG A 74 12.25 -3.24 3.75
C ARG A 74 11.51 -3.17 2.43
N THR A 75 10.22 -2.87 2.46
CA THR A 75 9.43 -2.70 1.23
C THR A 75 10.01 -1.55 0.39
N TRP A 76 10.34 -0.42 1.02
CA TRP A 76 11.00 0.68 0.32
C TRP A 76 12.30 0.24 -0.35
N GLN A 77 13.16 -0.53 0.35
CA GLN A 77 14.43 -1.04 -0.21
C GLN A 77 14.20 -1.97 -1.42
N VAL A 78 13.22 -2.86 -1.35
CA VAL A 78 12.84 -3.74 -2.46
C VAL A 78 12.38 -2.91 -3.66
N MET A 79 11.50 -1.95 -3.43
CA MET A 79 10.96 -1.07 -4.48
C MET A 79 12.06 -0.17 -5.08
N ALA A 80 12.93 0.41 -4.24
CA ALA A 80 14.07 1.21 -4.66
C ALA A 80 15.09 0.43 -5.51
N GLY A 81 15.21 -0.87 -5.29
CA GLY A 81 16.05 -1.74 -6.12
C GLY A 81 15.38 -2.15 -7.45
N ALA A 82 14.07 -2.11 -7.52
CA ALA A 82 13.32 -2.62 -8.67
C ALA A 82 12.91 -1.55 -9.69
N TRP A 83 12.40 -0.40 -9.23
CA TRP A 83 11.70 0.57 -10.09
C TRP A 83 12.60 1.57 -10.81
N PRO A 84 13.70 2.12 -10.24
CA PRO A 84 14.54 3.11 -10.92
C PRO A 84 15.13 2.61 -12.25
N ASN A 85 15.31 1.31 -12.39
CA ASN A 85 15.95 0.70 -13.56
C ASN A 85 14.96 0.26 -14.66
N ARG A 86 13.67 0.60 -14.55
CA ARG A 86 12.61 0.22 -15.50
C ARG A 86 12.19 1.41 -16.38
N ALA A 87 13.13 2.00 -17.08
CA ALA A 87 12.84 3.13 -17.97
C ALA A 87 11.87 2.75 -19.09
N GLY A 88 10.86 3.62 -19.36
CA GLY A 88 9.86 3.42 -20.41
C GLY A 88 8.64 2.59 -20.00
N ASP A 89 8.57 2.14 -18.75
CA ASP A 89 7.38 1.58 -18.14
C ASP A 89 6.59 2.73 -17.47
N PRO A 90 5.35 3.05 -17.91
CA PRO A 90 4.58 4.17 -17.35
C PRO A 90 4.33 4.07 -15.84
N PHE A 91 4.16 2.85 -15.32
CA PHE A 91 4.00 2.63 -13.89
C PHE A 91 5.31 2.88 -13.13
N ALA A 92 6.45 2.43 -13.68
CA ALA A 92 7.77 2.71 -13.11
C ALA A 92 8.07 4.24 -13.10
N ASP A 93 7.73 4.92 -14.18
CA ASP A 93 7.91 6.38 -14.28
C ASP A 93 7.06 7.11 -13.22
N TRP A 94 5.82 6.64 -12.97
CA TRP A 94 4.98 7.16 -11.89
C TRP A 94 5.60 6.86 -10.51
N MET A 95 6.00 5.61 -10.24
CA MET A 95 6.65 5.19 -8.98
C MET A 95 7.90 6.02 -8.66
N ASN A 96 8.69 6.34 -9.69
CA ASN A 96 9.90 7.14 -9.53
C ASN A 96 9.60 8.63 -9.25
N ARG A 97 8.51 9.16 -9.79
CA ARG A 97 8.12 10.57 -9.68
C ARG A 97 7.32 10.90 -8.41
N VAL A 98 6.45 10.00 -7.96
CA VAL A 98 5.55 10.25 -6.83
C VAL A 98 6.32 10.48 -5.52
N GLN A 99 5.81 11.35 -4.63
CA GLN A 99 6.40 11.55 -3.30
C GLN A 99 6.34 10.26 -2.49
N LYS A 100 7.46 9.88 -1.90
CA LYS A 100 7.58 8.69 -1.04
C LYS A 100 7.91 9.07 0.39
N TYR A 101 7.31 8.35 1.32
CA TYR A 101 7.66 8.34 2.72
C TYR A 101 8.13 6.94 3.10
N VAL A 102 9.16 6.84 3.93
CA VAL A 102 9.65 5.56 4.46
C VAL A 102 9.73 5.60 5.97
N VAL A 103 9.09 4.64 6.62
CA VAL A 103 9.15 4.50 8.08
C VAL A 103 10.38 3.70 8.45
N SER A 104 11.33 4.36 9.12
CA SER A 104 12.57 3.73 9.55
C SER A 104 13.29 4.52 10.64
N ASP A 105 13.75 3.81 11.67
CA ASP A 105 14.62 4.36 12.71
C ASP A 105 16.10 4.22 12.37
N THR A 106 16.44 3.43 11.34
CA THR A 106 17.83 3.06 11.01
C THR A 106 18.29 3.52 9.63
N LEU A 107 17.38 3.88 8.72
CA LEU A 107 17.74 4.43 7.41
C LEU A 107 18.28 5.85 7.61
N SER A 108 19.44 6.15 7.00
CA SER A 108 19.99 7.50 6.97
C SER A 108 19.48 8.27 5.74
N ASP A 109 19.54 9.61 5.79
CA ASP A 109 19.16 10.44 4.64
C ASP A 109 20.07 10.16 3.43
N ALA A 110 21.35 9.85 3.68
CA ALA A 110 22.31 9.49 2.63
C ALA A 110 21.97 8.16 1.92
N ASP A 111 21.30 7.23 2.63
CA ASP A 111 20.90 5.94 2.08
C ASP A 111 19.50 5.96 1.43
N ALA A 112 18.72 7.02 1.65
CA ALA A 112 17.39 7.21 1.06
C ALA A 112 17.47 7.70 -0.40
N THR A 113 18.16 6.96 -1.25
CA THR A 113 18.58 7.37 -2.60
C THR A 113 17.48 7.33 -3.67
N TRP A 114 16.33 6.74 -3.38
CA TRP A 114 15.19 6.71 -4.32
C TRP A 114 14.32 7.96 -4.17
N GLU A 115 14.72 9.02 -4.80
CA GLU A 115 14.05 10.32 -4.71
C GLU A 115 12.70 10.37 -5.49
N PRO A 116 11.74 11.24 -5.06
CA PRO A 116 11.75 11.97 -3.80
C PRO A 116 11.32 11.08 -2.63
N THR A 117 12.14 10.96 -1.59
CA THR A 117 11.84 10.19 -0.38
C THR A 117 12.05 11.03 0.89
N LYS A 118 11.12 10.93 1.85
CA LYS A 118 11.25 11.49 3.21
C LYS A 118 11.18 10.38 4.24
N ILE A 119 12.06 10.43 5.24
CA ILE A 119 12.09 9.45 6.33
C ILE A 119 11.17 9.90 7.45
N ILE A 120 10.31 9.00 7.91
CA ILE A 120 9.48 9.15 9.12
C ILE A 120 10.08 8.22 10.18
N ARG A 121 10.38 8.74 11.37
CA ARG A 121 10.82 7.92 12.50
C ARG A 121 9.63 7.19 13.11
N GLY A 122 9.84 5.96 13.59
CA GLY A 122 8.77 5.12 14.12
C GLY A 122 7.98 5.80 15.24
N ALA A 123 8.66 6.52 16.13
CA ALA A 123 8.05 7.26 17.21
C ALA A 123 7.09 8.39 16.74
N ASP A 124 7.33 8.95 15.56
CA ASP A 124 6.55 10.05 14.99
C ASP A 124 5.47 9.57 14.01
N LEU A 125 5.40 8.27 13.70
CA LEU A 125 4.55 7.71 12.64
C LEU A 125 3.10 8.20 12.72
N ALA A 126 2.45 8.03 13.86
CA ALA A 126 1.03 8.39 14.01
C ALA A 126 0.79 9.89 13.83
N LYS A 127 1.68 10.71 14.37
CA LYS A 127 1.65 12.17 14.23
C LYS A 127 1.82 12.61 12.79
N GLU A 128 2.85 12.09 12.11
CA GLU A 128 3.16 12.47 10.73
C GLU A 128 2.07 12.00 9.75
N VAL A 129 1.54 10.78 9.91
CA VAL A 129 0.45 10.28 9.09
C VAL A 129 -0.84 11.08 9.32
N SER A 130 -1.15 11.44 10.57
CA SER A 130 -2.29 12.32 10.87
C SER A 130 -2.12 13.70 10.23
N ALA A 131 -0.91 14.27 10.29
CA ALA A 131 -0.61 15.55 9.67
C ALA A 131 -0.73 15.52 8.13
N LEU A 132 -0.33 14.40 7.50
CA LEU A 132 -0.52 14.18 6.06
C LEU A 132 -2.02 14.05 5.72
N ARG A 133 -2.78 13.30 6.53
CA ARG A 133 -4.24 13.14 6.37
C ARG A 133 -4.98 14.48 6.41
N ASP A 134 -4.52 15.42 7.21
CA ASP A 134 -5.13 16.75 7.32
C ASP A 134 -4.81 17.69 6.15
N GLN A 135 -3.88 17.32 5.28
CA GLN A 135 -3.57 18.08 4.07
C GLN A 135 -4.61 17.84 2.98
N PRO A 136 -4.86 18.83 2.11
CA PRO A 136 -5.66 18.61 0.92
C PRO A 136 -4.93 17.65 -0.03
N GLY A 137 -5.66 16.67 -0.60
CA GLY A 137 -5.08 15.71 -1.52
C GLY A 137 -5.98 14.52 -1.81
N GLY A 138 -5.45 13.60 -2.62
CA GLY A 138 -6.03 12.30 -2.92
C GLY A 138 -5.64 11.25 -1.88
N TYR A 139 -4.79 10.31 -2.28
CA TYR A 139 -4.40 9.20 -1.41
C TYR A 139 -2.95 9.29 -0.93
N LEU A 140 -2.74 8.99 0.37
CA LEU A 140 -1.50 8.41 0.86
C LEU A 140 -1.65 6.89 0.78
N ASN A 141 -1.00 6.28 -0.20
CA ASN A 141 -1.15 4.85 -0.48
C ASN A 141 -0.02 4.05 0.20
N ILE A 142 -0.40 3.05 1.00
CA ILE A 142 0.50 2.16 1.74
C ILE A 142 0.56 0.83 0.98
N MET A 143 1.75 0.49 0.48
CA MET A 143 2.05 -0.74 -0.24
C MET A 143 3.01 -1.62 0.59
N GLY A 144 2.65 -1.88 1.85
CA GLY A 144 3.51 -2.60 2.80
C GLY A 144 4.51 -1.69 3.54
N SER A 145 5.18 -2.21 4.53
CA SER A 145 5.29 -3.60 4.96
C SER A 145 4.07 -4.05 5.80
N ALA A 146 3.89 -5.35 5.94
CA ALA A 146 2.82 -5.91 6.77
C ALA A 146 2.84 -5.36 8.22
N SER A 147 4.02 -5.12 8.80
CA SER A 147 4.15 -4.52 10.13
C SER A 147 3.65 -3.07 10.17
N LEU A 148 3.98 -2.27 9.15
CA LEU A 148 3.50 -0.89 9.04
C LEU A 148 1.97 -0.87 8.92
N VAL A 149 1.41 -1.71 8.06
CA VAL A 149 -0.05 -1.83 7.87
C VAL A 149 -0.74 -2.18 9.19
N ARG A 150 -0.23 -3.19 9.94
CA ARG A 150 -0.77 -3.53 11.27
C ARG A 150 -0.73 -2.36 12.23
N THR A 151 0.38 -1.61 12.26
CA THR A 151 0.52 -0.44 13.14
C THR A 151 -0.50 0.63 12.80
N LEU A 152 -0.72 0.91 11.52
CA LEU A 152 -1.70 1.93 11.09
C LEU A 152 -3.15 1.50 11.35
N LEU A 153 -3.47 0.20 11.14
CA LEU A 153 -4.77 -0.36 11.50
C LEU A 153 -5.01 -0.31 13.02
N ALA A 154 -4.01 -0.69 13.81
CA ALA A 154 -4.10 -0.63 15.29
C ALA A 154 -4.25 0.81 15.81
N ALA A 155 -3.64 1.79 15.14
CA ALA A 155 -3.75 3.21 15.46
C ALA A 155 -5.00 3.88 14.88
N ASP A 156 -5.86 3.14 14.18
CA ASP A 156 -7.10 3.65 13.62
C ASP A 156 -6.93 4.75 12.55
N LEU A 157 -5.81 4.67 11.82
CA LEU A 157 -5.41 5.67 10.83
C LEU A 157 -5.76 5.30 9.38
N VAL A 158 -6.45 4.17 9.16
CA VAL A 158 -6.76 3.67 7.82
C VAL A 158 -8.19 4.04 7.42
N ASP A 159 -8.34 4.68 6.26
CA ASP A 159 -9.63 5.09 5.72
C ASP A 159 -10.19 4.07 4.71
N GLU A 160 -9.31 3.44 3.92
CA GLU A 160 -9.69 2.50 2.86
C GLU A 160 -8.75 1.30 2.78
N LEU A 161 -9.31 0.17 2.30
CA LEU A 161 -8.54 -0.99 1.86
C LEU A 161 -8.83 -1.23 0.37
N SER A 162 -7.77 -1.34 -0.43
CA SER A 162 -7.80 -1.77 -1.83
C SER A 162 -7.08 -3.11 -1.92
N LEU A 163 -7.83 -4.20 -1.89
CA LEU A 163 -7.27 -5.54 -1.78
C LEU A 163 -7.48 -6.33 -3.07
N MET A 164 -6.42 -6.93 -3.57
CA MET A 164 -6.46 -7.95 -4.61
C MET A 164 -6.36 -9.31 -3.93
N ILE A 165 -7.52 -9.89 -3.63
CA ILE A 165 -7.63 -11.16 -2.88
C ILE A 165 -7.47 -12.31 -3.86
N GLU A 166 -6.37 -13.02 -3.73
CA GLU A 166 -6.00 -14.10 -4.64
C GLU A 166 -6.48 -15.47 -4.13
N PRO A 167 -6.95 -16.35 -5.03
CA PRO A 167 -7.55 -17.64 -4.67
C PRO A 167 -6.49 -18.67 -4.23
N ILE A 168 -5.70 -18.32 -3.20
CA ILE A 168 -4.63 -19.15 -2.65
C ILE A 168 -4.58 -19.06 -1.13
N VAL A 169 -4.27 -20.18 -0.49
CA VAL A 169 -3.89 -20.28 0.93
C VAL A 169 -2.40 -20.63 0.98
N LEU A 170 -1.61 -19.80 1.65
CA LEU A 170 -0.15 -19.97 1.75
C LEU A 170 0.27 -20.71 3.02
N GLY A 171 -0.56 -20.70 4.05
CA GLY A 171 -0.34 -21.42 5.31
C GLY A 171 0.69 -20.78 6.24
N GLY A 172 1.49 -19.82 5.77
CA GLY A 172 2.51 -19.11 6.54
C GLY A 172 2.94 -17.83 5.83
N GLY A 173 3.60 -16.92 6.55
CA GLY A 173 4.05 -15.64 6.02
C GLY A 173 3.51 -14.45 6.82
N LYS A 174 3.92 -13.24 6.41
CA LYS A 174 3.51 -11.97 7.06
C LYS A 174 2.09 -11.60 6.66
N ARG A 175 1.24 -11.33 7.65
CA ARG A 175 -0.16 -10.91 7.50
C ARG A 175 -0.34 -9.47 7.91
N ILE A 176 -1.34 -8.79 7.32
CA ILE A 176 -1.58 -7.35 7.57
C ILE A 176 -2.55 -7.08 8.72
N PHE A 177 -3.46 -7.98 9.02
CA PHE A 177 -4.44 -7.74 10.07
C PHE A 177 -3.81 -7.93 11.45
N PRO A 178 -3.98 -6.95 12.38
CA PRO A 178 -3.48 -7.08 13.72
C PRO A 178 -4.23 -8.16 14.50
N ASP A 179 -3.51 -8.81 15.40
CA ASP A 179 -4.06 -9.75 16.39
C ASP A 179 -4.11 -9.03 17.74
N ASP A 180 -5.08 -8.11 17.89
CA ASP A 180 -5.19 -7.18 19.01
C ASP A 180 -6.58 -7.18 19.67
N ASP A 181 -7.40 -8.17 19.32
CA ASP A 181 -8.76 -8.39 19.85
C ASP A 181 -9.71 -7.16 19.64
N GLN A 182 -9.38 -6.31 18.63
CA GLN A 182 -10.18 -5.13 18.30
C GLN A 182 -10.90 -5.33 16.96
N ALA A 183 -12.22 -5.24 16.98
CA ALA A 183 -13.02 -5.26 15.78
C ALA A 183 -12.92 -3.91 15.04
N ARG A 184 -12.73 -3.99 13.71
CA ARG A 184 -12.72 -2.83 12.80
C ARG A 184 -13.66 -3.12 11.64
N ALA A 185 -14.74 -2.36 11.56
CA ALA A 185 -15.74 -2.55 10.50
C ALA A 185 -15.36 -1.75 9.26
N PHE A 186 -15.52 -2.39 8.11
CA PHE A 186 -15.38 -1.79 6.79
C PHE A 186 -16.61 -2.13 5.94
N GLU A 187 -17.00 -1.20 5.09
CA GLU A 187 -18.08 -1.38 4.10
C GLU A 187 -17.48 -1.64 2.73
N LEU A 188 -17.94 -2.66 2.04
CA LEU A 188 -17.54 -2.95 0.66
C LEU A 188 -18.13 -1.88 -0.26
N THR A 189 -17.28 -1.14 -0.96
CA THR A 189 -17.69 -0.09 -1.91
C THR A 189 -17.64 -0.56 -3.36
N SER A 190 -16.75 -1.47 -3.69
CA SER A 190 -16.69 -2.13 -5.00
C SER A 190 -16.04 -3.50 -4.93
N ALA A 191 -16.45 -4.39 -5.84
CA ALA A 191 -15.80 -5.67 -6.06
C ALA A 191 -15.88 -6.04 -7.54
N THR A 192 -14.75 -6.48 -8.10
CA THR A 192 -14.65 -6.99 -9.46
C THR A 192 -13.87 -8.30 -9.46
N THR A 193 -14.36 -9.29 -10.19
CA THR A 193 -13.70 -10.59 -10.30
C THR A 193 -12.88 -10.63 -11.58
N ALA A 194 -11.58 -10.88 -11.46
CA ALA A 194 -10.70 -11.14 -12.61
C ALA A 194 -10.91 -12.57 -13.16
N ASN A 195 -10.55 -12.79 -14.43
CA ASN A 195 -10.64 -14.10 -15.07
C ASN A 195 -9.79 -15.18 -14.37
N THR A 196 -8.78 -14.76 -13.64
CA THR A 196 -7.89 -15.62 -12.83
C THR A 196 -8.49 -15.99 -11.46
N GLY A 197 -9.69 -15.49 -11.14
CA GLY A 197 -10.38 -15.71 -9.87
C GLY A 197 -10.00 -14.73 -8.76
N VAL A 198 -9.12 -13.76 -9.03
CA VAL A 198 -8.80 -12.69 -8.07
C VAL A 198 -10.01 -11.79 -7.85
N GLN A 199 -10.29 -11.49 -6.59
CA GLN A 199 -11.29 -10.50 -6.21
C GLN A 199 -10.60 -9.16 -5.97
N VAL A 200 -10.83 -8.17 -6.82
CA VAL A 200 -10.38 -6.79 -6.60
C VAL A 200 -11.45 -6.08 -5.80
N CYS A 201 -11.18 -5.85 -4.52
CA CYS A 201 -12.16 -5.30 -3.58
C CYS A 201 -11.69 -3.97 -3.03
N ARG A 202 -12.61 -3.01 -2.94
CA ARG A 202 -12.40 -1.77 -2.19
C ARG A 202 -13.35 -1.73 -1.00
N TYR A 203 -12.78 -1.40 0.14
CA TYR A 203 -13.52 -1.22 1.37
C TYR A 203 -13.25 0.16 1.94
N GLN A 204 -14.27 0.79 2.45
CA GLN A 204 -14.17 2.03 3.20
C GLN A 204 -14.46 1.74 4.67
N ARG A 205 -13.76 2.45 5.56
CA ARG A 205 -14.04 2.37 6.98
C ARG A 205 -15.49 2.73 7.25
N ALA A 206 -16.20 1.90 8.03
CA ALA A 206 -17.52 2.21 8.53
C ALA A 206 -17.43 3.37 9.55
N GLY A 207 -18.39 4.31 9.46
CA GLY A 207 -18.45 5.48 10.35
C GLY A 207 -18.81 5.17 11.80
#